data_a67d4aabc15e9c92501b1920160d37c7
#
_entry.id   a67d4aabc15e9c92501b1920160d37c7
#
_cell.length_a   1.000
_cell.length_b   1.000
_cell.length_c   1.000
_cell.angle_alpha   90.00
_cell.angle_beta   90.00
_cell.angle_gamma   90.00
#
_symmetry.space_group_name_H-M   'P 1'
#
loop_
_entity.id
_entity.type
_entity.pdbx_description
1 polymer ?
#
loop_
_entity_poly.entity_id
_entity_poly.type
_entity_poly.pdbx_seq_one_letter_code
_entity_poly.pdbx_strand_id
1 'polypeptide(L)'
;MGEMAHRVGALYMADVAHEAGLIAAGANSSPFPHADIVTMTTHKTLRGPRGAMIFTKGADLAKLVDQSVFPSIQGGPHEHTIAGIAVALGEAMKPGFKTYAKQVIKNAQLLADIFVKEGLDVVSGGTDKH
;
A
#
# COMPACT_ATOMS: atom_id res chain seq x y z
N MET A 1 2.73 5.01 16.14
CA MET A 1 1.26 4.84 16.03
C MET A 1 0.82 3.52 16.63
N GLY A 2 1.30 2.34 16.18
CA GLY A 2 0.89 1.03 16.70
C GLY A 2 1.05 0.88 18.22
N GLU A 3 2.23 1.20 18.75
CA GLU A 3 2.45 1.16 20.21
C GLU A 3 1.51 2.07 21.03
N MET A 4 1.12 3.20 20.44
CA MET A 4 0.16 4.10 21.10
C MET A 4 -1.25 3.51 21.12
N ALA A 5 -1.67 2.89 20.02
CA ALA A 5 -2.94 2.18 19.93
C ALA A 5 -2.99 1.01 20.93
N HIS A 6 -1.95 0.18 20.92
CA HIS A 6 -1.87 -0.99 21.81
C HIS A 6 -1.87 -0.63 23.30
N ARG A 7 -1.26 0.52 23.68
CA ARG A 7 -1.29 0.98 25.09
C ARG A 7 -2.70 1.28 25.61
N VAL A 8 -3.64 1.57 24.74
CA VAL A 8 -5.04 1.83 25.12
C VAL A 8 -5.97 0.67 24.73
N GLY A 9 -5.41 -0.49 24.36
CA GLY A 9 -6.17 -1.67 23.97
C GLY A 9 -6.85 -1.58 22.59
N ALA A 10 -6.44 -0.64 21.74
CA ALA A 10 -7.00 -0.47 20.41
C ALA A 10 -6.17 -1.24 19.36
N LEU A 11 -6.84 -1.72 18.30
CA LEU A 11 -6.19 -2.23 17.12
C LEU A 11 -5.67 -1.07 16.25
N TYR A 12 -4.53 -1.28 15.61
CA TYR A 12 -3.98 -0.36 14.64
C TYR A 12 -4.13 -0.91 13.22
N MET A 13 -4.92 -0.23 12.41
CA MET A 13 -5.04 -0.51 10.97
C MET A 13 -4.29 0.55 10.18
N ALA A 14 -3.45 0.11 9.25
CA ALA A 14 -2.74 0.97 8.30
C ALA A 14 -3.27 0.74 6.89
N ASP A 15 -3.89 1.76 6.29
CA ASP A 15 -4.18 1.76 4.86
C ASP A 15 -3.00 2.36 4.10
N VAL A 16 -2.39 1.54 3.25
CA VAL A 16 -1.23 1.93 2.44
C VAL A 16 -1.53 1.82 0.94
N ALA A 17 -2.78 2.05 0.58
CA ALA A 17 -3.26 1.88 -0.79
C ALA A 17 -2.39 2.60 -1.83
N HIS A 18 -1.97 3.83 -1.59
CA HIS A 18 -1.13 4.61 -2.49
C HIS A 18 0.33 4.15 -2.50
N GLU A 19 0.85 3.76 -1.34
CA GLU A 19 2.28 3.53 -1.11
C GLU A 19 2.70 2.05 -1.21
N ALA A 20 1.75 1.14 -1.42
CA ALA A 20 1.99 -0.31 -1.37
C ALA A 20 3.16 -0.77 -2.25
N GLY A 21 3.28 -0.24 -3.46
CA GLY A 21 4.40 -0.55 -4.35
C GLY A 21 5.74 -0.01 -3.87
N LEU A 22 5.76 1.17 -3.25
CA LEU A 22 6.98 1.76 -2.69
C LEU A 22 7.45 0.98 -1.47
N ILE A 23 6.51 0.54 -0.62
CA ILE A 23 6.77 -0.30 0.55
C ILE A 23 7.30 -1.68 0.11
N ALA A 24 6.67 -2.31 -0.87
CA ALA A 24 7.10 -3.61 -1.42
C ALA A 24 8.52 -3.54 -2.01
N ALA A 25 8.87 -2.41 -2.61
CA ALA A 25 10.21 -2.15 -3.14
C ALA A 25 11.26 -1.80 -2.07
N GLY A 26 10.85 -1.60 -0.82
CA GLY A 26 11.71 -1.09 0.26
C GLY A 26 12.10 0.37 0.10
N ALA A 27 11.34 1.14 -0.68
CA ALA A 27 11.55 2.57 -0.91
C ALA A 27 10.75 3.46 0.04
N ASN A 28 9.87 2.89 0.86
CA ASN A 28 9.15 3.55 1.94
C ASN A 28 9.06 2.63 3.15
N SER A 29 8.82 3.23 4.33
CA SER A 29 8.70 2.51 5.60
C SER A 29 7.50 1.56 5.61
N SER A 30 7.70 0.35 6.13
CA SER A 30 6.66 -0.68 6.21
C SER A 30 5.86 -0.57 7.52
N PRO A 31 4.51 -0.57 7.47
CA PRO A 31 3.69 -0.63 8.67
C PRO A 31 3.58 -2.05 9.24
N PHE A 32 3.92 -3.07 8.48
CA PHE A 32 3.71 -4.48 8.85
C PHE A 32 4.25 -4.89 10.23
N PRO A 33 5.41 -4.39 10.72
CA PRO A 33 5.86 -4.69 12.07
C PRO A 33 4.94 -4.16 13.18
N HIS A 34 4.19 -3.08 12.90
CA HIS A 34 3.47 -2.30 13.91
C HIS A 34 1.95 -2.38 13.81
N ALA A 35 1.42 -2.68 12.63
CA ALA A 35 -0.02 -2.74 12.40
C ALA A 35 -0.59 -4.13 12.67
N ASP A 36 -1.84 -4.20 13.14
CA ASP A 36 -2.61 -5.43 13.30
C ASP A 36 -3.30 -5.80 11.98
N ILE A 37 -3.72 -4.79 11.24
CA ILE A 37 -4.33 -4.91 9.91
C ILE A 37 -3.61 -3.96 8.98
N VAL A 38 -3.28 -4.43 7.77
CA VAL A 38 -2.80 -3.59 6.67
C VAL A 38 -3.70 -3.79 5.46
N THR A 39 -4.23 -2.69 4.93
CA THR A 39 -5.02 -2.70 3.70
C THR A 39 -4.29 -2.00 2.58
N MET A 40 -4.45 -2.50 1.37
CA MET A 40 -3.85 -1.87 0.19
C MET A 40 -4.62 -2.17 -1.08
N THR A 41 -4.52 -1.27 -2.06
CA THR A 41 -5.00 -1.53 -3.43
C THR A 41 -3.88 -2.14 -4.27
N THR A 42 -4.29 -2.93 -5.27
CA THR A 42 -3.35 -3.57 -6.20
C THR A 42 -3.09 -2.75 -7.47
N HIS A 43 -3.91 -1.74 -7.75
CA HIS A 43 -3.93 -0.99 -9.02
C HIS A 43 -3.30 0.41 -8.97
N LYS A 44 -2.56 0.73 -7.91
CA LYS A 44 -1.81 1.99 -7.78
C LYS A 44 -0.32 1.74 -8.00
N THR A 45 0.54 2.07 -7.06
CA THR A 45 1.99 1.87 -7.21
C THR A 45 2.41 0.41 -7.37
N LEU A 46 1.58 -0.57 -7.00
CA LEU A 46 1.81 -1.99 -7.30
C LEU A 46 1.60 -2.35 -8.78
N ARG A 47 0.97 -1.50 -9.59
CA ARG A 47 0.75 -1.67 -11.04
C ARG A 47 -0.07 -2.90 -11.42
N GLY A 48 -0.91 -3.38 -10.53
CA GLY A 48 -1.79 -4.52 -10.78
C GLY A 48 -3.18 -4.13 -11.28
N PRO A 49 -4.07 -5.10 -11.48
CA PRO A 49 -5.47 -4.86 -11.81
C PRO A 49 -6.21 -4.25 -10.61
N ARG A 50 -7.43 -3.75 -10.86
CA ARG A 50 -8.30 -3.24 -9.79
C ARG A 50 -8.64 -4.33 -8.80
N GLY A 51 -8.31 -4.08 -7.55
CA GLY A 51 -8.52 -4.98 -6.43
C GLY A 51 -7.82 -4.45 -5.18
N ALA A 52 -7.93 -5.24 -4.12
CA ALA A 52 -7.32 -4.92 -2.84
C ALA A 52 -6.79 -6.18 -2.16
N MET A 53 -5.95 -5.99 -1.17
CA MET A 53 -5.48 -7.03 -0.27
C MET A 53 -5.61 -6.54 1.16
N ILE A 54 -5.97 -7.45 2.06
CA ILE A 54 -6.02 -7.21 3.49
C ILE A 54 -5.09 -8.22 4.16
N PHE A 55 -4.20 -7.72 4.99
CA PHE A 55 -3.28 -8.54 5.78
C PHE A 55 -3.59 -8.35 7.26
N THR A 56 -3.54 -9.43 8.03
CA THR A 56 -3.82 -9.41 9.47
C THR A 56 -2.74 -10.15 10.25
N LYS A 57 -2.59 -9.80 11.51
CA LYS A 57 -1.82 -10.58 12.48
C LYS A 57 -2.76 -11.50 13.27
N GLY A 58 -2.36 -12.77 13.36
CA GLY A 58 -3.08 -13.77 14.14
C GLY A 58 -4.31 -14.37 13.45
N ALA A 59 -4.59 -15.62 13.78
CA ALA A 59 -5.64 -16.41 13.15
C ALA A 59 -7.06 -15.91 13.47
N ASP A 60 -7.28 -15.42 14.68
CA ASP A 60 -8.61 -14.98 15.12
C ASP A 60 -9.05 -13.72 14.35
N LEU A 61 -8.12 -12.75 14.22
CA LEU A 61 -8.39 -11.53 13.47
C LEU A 61 -8.56 -11.84 11.96
N ALA A 62 -7.76 -12.75 11.42
CA ALA A 62 -7.89 -13.21 10.03
C ALA A 62 -9.29 -13.79 9.77
N LYS A 63 -9.77 -14.67 10.67
CA LYS A 63 -11.11 -15.27 10.56
C LYS A 63 -12.22 -14.21 10.57
N LEU A 64 -12.12 -13.21 11.44
CA LEU A 64 -13.09 -12.11 11.48
C LEU A 64 -13.08 -11.29 10.18
N VAL A 65 -11.91 -10.99 9.65
CA VAL A 65 -11.76 -10.27 8.38
C VAL A 65 -12.32 -11.09 7.22
N ASP A 66 -11.97 -12.38 7.13
CA ASP A 66 -12.50 -13.27 6.08
C ASP A 66 -14.01 -13.32 6.09
N GLN A 67 -14.64 -13.51 7.27
CA GLN A 67 -16.09 -13.53 7.41
C GLN A 67 -16.73 -12.16 7.07
N SER A 68 -16.07 -11.08 7.39
CA SER A 68 -16.55 -9.73 7.07
C SER A 68 -16.50 -9.46 5.57
N VAL A 69 -15.49 -9.97 4.88
CA VAL A 69 -15.40 -9.85 3.42
C VAL A 69 -16.39 -10.78 2.75
N PHE A 70 -16.34 -12.07 3.04
CA PHE A 70 -17.24 -13.07 2.46
C PHE A 70 -17.80 -13.98 3.57
N PRO A 71 -19.14 -14.15 3.64
CA PRO A 71 -20.16 -13.68 2.71
C PRO A 71 -20.77 -12.31 3.06
N SER A 72 -20.23 -11.57 4.06
CA SER A 72 -20.95 -10.39 4.59
C SER A 72 -21.06 -9.23 3.60
N ILE A 73 -20.00 -8.91 2.85
CA ILE A 73 -19.96 -7.72 1.98
C ILE A 73 -19.80 -8.10 0.51
N GLN A 74 -19.03 -9.15 0.21
CA GLN A 74 -18.73 -9.60 -1.15
C GLN A 74 -19.30 -10.99 -1.42
N GLY A 75 -19.39 -11.33 -2.71
CA GLY A 75 -19.86 -12.62 -3.22
C GLY A 75 -18.84 -13.26 -4.15
N GLY A 76 -19.29 -13.76 -5.30
CA GLY A 76 -18.46 -14.48 -6.25
C GLY A 76 -17.18 -13.71 -6.66
N PRO A 77 -16.02 -14.35 -6.61
CA PRO A 77 -14.75 -13.69 -6.91
C PRO A 77 -14.56 -13.45 -8.42
N HIS A 78 -13.80 -12.39 -8.73
CA HIS A 78 -13.33 -12.13 -10.09
C HIS A 78 -11.98 -12.85 -10.30
N GLU A 79 -12.00 -14.11 -10.65
CA GLU A 79 -10.81 -14.98 -10.73
C GLU A 79 -9.76 -14.47 -11.72
N HIS A 80 -10.20 -13.89 -12.85
CA HIS A 80 -9.28 -13.26 -13.80
C HIS A 80 -8.52 -12.07 -13.17
N THR A 81 -9.18 -11.30 -12.31
CA THR A 81 -8.53 -10.22 -11.55
C THR A 81 -7.53 -10.79 -10.56
N ILE A 82 -7.89 -11.86 -9.84
CA ILE A 82 -7.00 -12.53 -8.89
C ILE A 82 -5.75 -13.06 -9.60
N ALA A 83 -5.90 -13.69 -10.76
CA ALA A 83 -4.79 -14.13 -11.58
C ALA A 83 -3.88 -12.95 -12.00
N GLY A 84 -4.48 -11.82 -12.39
CA GLY A 84 -3.73 -10.60 -12.70
C GLY A 84 -2.98 -10.01 -11.50
N ILE A 85 -3.56 -10.07 -10.29
CA ILE A 85 -2.90 -9.68 -9.04
C ILE A 85 -1.67 -10.57 -8.79
N ALA A 86 -1.80 -11.89 -8.97
CA ALA A 86 -0.68 -12.81 -8.79
C ALA A 86 0.49 -12.47 -9.74
N VAL A 87 0.21 -12.14 -10.99
CA VAL A 87 1.23 -11.69 -11.95
C VAL A 87 1.89 -10.40 -11.48
N ALA A 88 1.11 -9.40 -11.07
CA ALA A 88 1.64 -8.11 -10.58
C ALA A 88 2.54 -8.29 -9.35
N LEU A 89 2.16 -9.15 -8.42
CA LEU A 89 2.98 -9.47 -7.25
C LEU A 89 4.27 -10.19 -7.65
N GLY A 90 4.20 -11.12 -8.61
CA GLY A 90 5.39 -11.76 -9.18
C GLY A 90 6.34 -10.76 -9.85
N GLU A 91 5.82 -9.71 -10.50
CA GLU A 91 6.63 -8.62 -11.04
C GLU A 91 7.24 -7.75 -9.94
N ALA A 92 6.48 -7.47 -8.87
CA ALA A 92 6.95 -6.67 -7.75
C ALA A 92 8.12 -7.32 -6.98
N MET A 93 8.27 -8.64 -7.08
CA MET A 93 9.40 -9.37 -6.51
C MET A 93 10.71 -9.23 -7.31
N LYS A 94 10.63 -8.75 -8.55
CA LYS A 94 11.81 -8.64 -9.43
C LYS A 94 12.65 -7.39 -9.10
N PRO A 95 13.99 -7.43 -9.30
CA PRO A 95 14.86 -6.27 -9.03
C PRO A 95 14.46 -5.00 -9.78
N GLY A 96 13.95 -5.12 -11.00
CA GLY A 96 13.48 -3.99 -11.81
C GLY A 96 12.37 -3.19 -11.14
N PHE A 97 11.55 -3.80 -10.30
CA PHE A 97 10.50 -3.11 -9.56
C PHE A 97 11.07 -2.13 -8.53
N LYS A 98 12.19 -2.47 -7.88
CA LYS A 98 12.89 -1.55 -6.98
C LYS A 98 13.42 -0.31 -7.70
N THR A 99 13.92 -0.49 -8.92
CA THR A 99 14.37 0.62 -9.78
C THR A 99 13.20 1.52 -10.16
N TYR A 100 12.08 0.92 -10.54
CA TYR A 100 10.84 1.64 -10.84
C TYR A 100 10.37 2.48 -9.64
N ALA A 101 10.27 1.90 -8.45
CA ALA A 101 9.81 2.61 -7.26
C ALA A 101 10.70 3.82 -6.91
N LYS A 102 12.03 3.65 -6.98
CA LYS A 102 12.97 4.74 -6.77
C LYS A 102 12.82 5.85 -7.81
N GLN A 103 12.52 5.49 -9.07
CA GLN A 103 12.30 6.46 -10.12
C GLN A 103 11.00 7.25 -9.92
N VAL A 104 9.94 6.59 -9.43
CA VAL A 104 8.67 7.27 -9.07
C VAL A 104 8.91 8.38 -8.06
N ILE A 105 9.66 8.09 -6.98
CA ILE A 105 9.98 9.09 -5.95
C ILE A 105 10.79 10.25 -6.55
N LYS A 106 11.84 9.96 -7.32
CA LYS A 106 12.65 10.99 -7.97
C LYS A 106 11.85 11.90 -8.90
N ASN A 107 10.92 11.32 -9.66
CA ASN A 107 10.06 12.09 -10.55
C ASN A 107 9.11 12.99 -9.76
N ALA A 108 8.54 12.50 -8.65
CA ALA A 108 7.66 13.29 -7.80
C ALA A 108 8.41 14.46 -7.14
N GLN A 109 9.61 14.22 -6.63
CA GLN A 109 10.48 15.26 -6.05
C GLN A 109 10.84 16.33 -7.09
N LEU A 110 11.29 15.91 -8.27
CA LEU A 110 11.61 16.84 -9.36
C LEU A 110 10.41 17.68 -9.77
N LEU A 111 9.23 17.06 -9.84
CA LEU A 111 8.00 17.79 -10.18
C LEU A 111 7.65 18.83 -9.12
N ALA A 112 7.77 18.47 -7.84
CA ALA A 112 7.54 19.39 -6.72
C ALA A 112 8.53 20.57 -6.75
N ASP A 113 9.82 20.30 -6.99
CA ASP A 113 10.86 21.33 -7.11
C ASP A 113 10.58 22.30 -8.27
N ILE A 114 10.13 21.78 -9.41
CA ILE A 114 9.75 22.61 -10.56
C ILE A 114 8.56 23.49 -10.19
N PHE A 115 7.52 22.95 -9.55
CA PHE A 115 6.36 23.74 -9.15
C PHE A 115 6.74 24.88 -8.20
N VAL A 116 7.56 24.61 -7.20
CA VAL A 116 8.07 25.63 -6.28
C VAL A 116 8.86 26.71 -7.06
N LYS A 117 9.73 26.30 -7.98
CA LYS A 117 10.53 27.21 -8.81
C LYS A 117 9.66 28.10 -9.70
N GLU A 118 8.56 27.57 -10.21
CA GLU A 118 7.60 28.32 -11.04
C GLU A 118 6.62 29.16 -10.21
N GLY A 119 6.82 29.25 -8.89
CA GLY A 119 6.02 30.09 -7.99
C GLY A 119 4.68 29.48 -7.57
N LEU A 120 4.49 28.19 -7.73
CA LEU A 120 3.31 27.47 -7.23
C LEU A 120 3.51 27.07 -5.78
N ASP A 121 2.45 27.20 -4.97
CA ASP A 121 2.45 26.72 -3.60
C ASP A 121 2.30 25.20 -3.56
N VAL A 122 3.37 24.52 -3.16
CA VAL A 122 3.35 23.07 -2.92
C VAL A 122 3.17 22.82 -1.44
N VAL A 123 2.13 22.09 -1.07
CA VAL A 123 1.85 21.75 0.34
C VAL A 123 3.08 21.04 0.93
N SER A 124 3.50 21.48 2.12
CA SER A 124 4.74 21.05 2.80
C SER A 124 6.04 21.37 2.06
N GLY A 125 6.00 22.18 1.00
CA GLY A 125 7.18 22.61 0.24
C GLY A 125 7.86 21.52 -0.59
N GLY A 126 7.24 20.35 -0.73
CA GLY A 126 7.80 19.22 -1.50
C GLY A 126 7.26 17.88 -1.07
N THR A 127 7.94 16.80 -1.46
CA THR A 127 7.55 15.43 -1.11
C THR A 127 8.75 14.52 -0.88
N ASP A 128 8.63 13.60 0.10
CA ASP A 128 9.60 12.52 0.35
C ASP A 128 9.19 11.21 -0.37
N LYS A 129 8.03 11.19 -0.98
CA LYS A 129 7.40 10.01 -1.58
C LYS A 129 7.01 10.29 -3.04
N HIS A 130 5.77 10.00 -3.37
CA HIS A 130 5.17 10.22 -4.70
C HIS A 130 3.96 11.15 -4.62
#